data_ffed9415b9ef5989055bd13587724b85
#
_entry.id   ffed9415b9ef5989055bd13587724b85
#
_cell.length_a   1.000
_cell.length_b   1.000
_cell.length_c   1.000
_cell.angle_alpha   90.00
_cell.angle_beta   90.00
_cell.angle_gamma   90.00
#
_symmetry.space_group_name_H-M   'P 1'
#
loop_
_entity.id
_entity.type
_entity.pdbx_description
1 polymer ?
#
loop_
_entity_poly.entity_id
_entity_poly.type
_entity_poly.pdbx_seq_one_letter_code
_entity_poly.pdbx_strand_id
1 'polypeptide(L)'
;MRLQLWPLLAFPAALAVWTAPLAAQARSVRLESLTWKEAAEVLTPQTILVIPLGAASKEHGPHLRLSNDFLMAEYLAKQVMARTTVVVAPTVNYSFYPAFVEYPGATSLRLETARDVMVDICRGLARFGPRKFYVLNTGVSTIRALTPAAEQLARDGITMRFTDILNASREVEKQLAKQPEGTHADEIETSAMLYIAPQSVDMRKAGKDFPGRGPGPLQWRNAQAPNYSPSGIYGDATLATREKGEKIVRAQIEFIVREIEALRAL
;
A
#
# COMPACT_ATOMS: atom_id res chain seq x y z
N MET A 1 43.94 78.81 -27.46
CA MET A 1 43.46 77.91 -26.44
C MET A 1 42.52 76.85 -27.09
N ARG A 2 43.00 75.63 -27.33
CA ARG A 2 42.22 74.56 -27.95
C ARG A 2 41.83 73.57 -26.85
N LEU A 3 40.51 73.43 -26.59
CA LEU A 3 39.96 72.42 -25.69
C LEU A 3 39.93 71.06 -26.41
N GLN A 4 40.63 70.08 -25.86
CA GLN A 4 40.52 68.66 -26.28
C GLN A 4 39.37 68.03 -25.52
N LEU A 5 38.39 67.54 -26.27
CA LEU A 5 37.28 66.69 -25.76
C LEU A 5 37.78 65.23 -25.84
N TRP A 6 37.77 64.55 -24.69
CA TRP A 6 37.97 63.13 -24.58
C TRP A 6 36.66 62.38 -24.76
N PRO A 7 36.59 61.26 -25.53
CA PRO A 7 35.39 60.44 -25.65
C PRO A 7 35.19 59.57 -24.43
N LEU A 8 33.99 59.63 -23.89
CA LEU A 8 33.51 58.71 -22.85
C LEU A 8 33.28 57.33 -23.46
N LEU A 9 34.08 56.35 -23.09
CA LEU A 9 33.87 54.94 -23.39
C LEU A 9 32.77 54.36 -22.47
N ALA A 10 31.59 54.08 -23.04
CA ALA A 10 30.50 53.35 -22.38
C ALA A 10 30.82 51.87 -22.41
N PHE A 11 31.02 51.27 -21.22
CA PHE A 11 31.08 49.78 -21.05
C PHE A 11 29.65 49.23 -21.02
N PRO A 12 29.35 48.22 -21.84
CA PRO A 12 28.08 47.51 -21.69
C PRO A 12 28.14 46.60 -20.46
N ALA A 13 27.24 46.83 -19.50
CA ALA A 13 27.02 45.94 -18.39
C ALA A 13 26.35 44.64 -18.89
N ALA A 14 27.09 43.55 -19.00
CA ALA A 14 26.55 42.24 -19.30
C ALA A 14 25.77 41.74 -18.07
N LEU A 15 24.45 41.74 -18.17
CA LEU A 15 23.56 41.06 -17.21
C LEU A 15 23.76 39.54 -17.34
N ALA A 16 24.50 38.94 -16.42
CA ALA A 16 24.58 37.49 -16.29
C ALA A 16 23.23 37.00 -15.75
N VAL A 17 22.42 36.42 -16.62
CA VAL A 17 21.20 35.69 -16.23
C VAL A 17 21.64 34.38 -15.60
N TRP A 18 21.64 34.32 -14.29
CA TRP A 18 21.79 33.08 -13.54
C TRP A 18 20.53 32.24 -13.75
N THR A 19 20.55 31.31 -14.67
CA THR A 19 19.55 30.23 -14.76
C THR A 19 19.89 29.24 -13.65
N ALA A 20 19.18 29.33 -12.53
CA ALA A 20 19.19 28.27 -11.54
C ALA A 20 18.79 26.95 -12.24
N PRO A 21 19.53 25.85 -12.07
CA PRO A 21 19.11 24.58 -12.63
C PRO A 21 17.74 24.26 -12.03
N LEU A 22 16.72 24.00 -12.88
CA LEU A 22 15.48 23.38 -12.45
C LEU A 22 15.89 22.09 -11.74
N ALA A 23 15.73 22.05 -10.42
CA ALA A 23 15.91 20.83 -9.67
C ALA A 23 15.03 19.78 -10.35
N ALA A 24 15.64 18.76 -10.93
CA ALA A 24 14.92 17.65 -11.55
C ALA A 24 14.00 17.10 -10.47
N GLN A 25 12.68 17.25 -10.68
CA GLN A 25 11.67 16.83 -9.71
C GLN A 25 11.92 15.34 -9.46
N ALA A 26 12.31 14.98 -8.24
CA ALA A 26 12.65 13.61 -7.90
C ALA A 26 11.45 12.72 -8.25
N ARG A 27 11.65 11.79 -9.18
CA ARG A 27 10.60 10.88 -9.64
C ARG A 27 10.55 9.68 -8.71
N SER A 28 9.34 9.22 -8.43
CA SER A 28 9.16 7.92 -7.75
C SER A 28 9.73 6.80 -8.61
N VAL A 29 10.41 5.86 -7.96
CA VAL A 29 11.05 4.71 -8.63
C VAL A 29 10.72 3.42 -7.88
N ARG A 30 10.73 2.30 -8.61
CA ARG A 30 10.67 0.97 -8.02
C ARG A 30 12.10 0.46 -7.81
N LEU A 31 12.39 0.02 -6.60
CA LEU A 31 13.74 -0.41 -6.23
C LEU A 31 14.24 -1.61 -7.06
N GLU A 32 13.33 -2.53 -7.37
CA GLU A 32 13.64 -3.72 -8.19
C GLU A 32 13.94 -3.41 -9.66
N SER A 33 13.66 -2.20 -10.12
CA SER A 33 14.01 -1.77 -11.48
C SER A 33 15.37 -1.10 -11.58
N LEU A 34 16.07 -0.93 -10.45
CA LEU A 34 17.34 -0.25 -10.37
C LEU A 34 18.50 -1.24 -10.25
N THR A 35 19.66 -0.86 -10.77
CA THR A 35 20.92 -1.47 -10.39
C THR A 35 21.31 -1.04 -8.97
N TRP A 36 22.24 -1.75 -8.32
CA TRP A 36 22.69 -1.37 -6.98
C TRP A 36 23.35 0.04 -6.94
N LYS A 37 23.97 0.48 -8.05
CA LYS A 37 24.56 1.83 -8.16
C LYS A 37 23.48 2.90 -8.19
N GLU A 38 22.44 2.72 -9.01
CA GLU A 38 21.29 3.62 -9.07
C GLU A 38 20.52 3.62 -7.76
N ALA A 39 20.39 2.46 -7.10
CA ALA A 39 19.78 2.37 -5.78
C ALA A 39 20.55 3.21 -4.74
N ALA A 40 21.89 3.23 -4.79
CA ALA A 40 22.70 4.05 -3.88
C ALA A 40 22.45 5.56 -4.05
N GLU A 41 22.04 6.01 -5.23
CA GLU A 41 21.71 7.44 -5.49
C GLU A 41 20.36 7.86 -4.91
N VAL A 42 19.41 6.94 -4.82
CA VAL A 42 18.03 7.23 -4.36
C VAL A 42 17.78 6.86 -2.90
N LEU A 43 18.60 5.99 -2.31
CA LEU A 43 18.49 5.60 -0.90
C LEU A 43 19.25 6.60 -0.01
N THR A 44 18.57 7.65 0.42
CA THR A 44 19.13 8.72 1.25
C THR A 44 18.37 8.84 2.58
N PRO A 45 18.88 9.55 3.58
CA PRO A 45 18.16 9.79 4.84
C PRO A 45 16.80 10.49 4.65
N GLN A 46 16.61 11.22 3.55
CA GLN A 46 15.35 11.93 3.22
C GLN A 46 14.35 11.05 2.48
N THR A 47 14.79 9.89 2.00
CA THR A 47 13.95 8.99 1.22
C THR A 47 12.82 8.40 2.08
N ILE A 48 11.58 8.52 1.58
CA ILE A 48 10.46 7.72 2.08
C ILE A 48 10.41 6.43 1.28
N LEU A 49 10.54 5.31 2.00
CA LEU A 49 10.50 3.99 1.40
C LEU A 49 9.12 3.37 1.62
N VAL A 50 8.41 3.08 0.54
CA VAL A 50 7.10 2.42 0.57
C VAL A 50 7.28 0.94 0.32
N ILE A 51 6.74 0.10 1.19
CA ILE A 51 6.75 -1.36 1.06
C ILE A 51 5.30 -1.81 0.83
N PRO A 52 4.90 -2.18 -0.40
CA PRO A 52 3.58 -2.76 -0.60
C PRO A 52 3.50 -4.13 0.07
N LEU A 53 2.38 -4.39 0.75
CA LEU A 53 2.10 -5.65 1.43
C LEU A 53 0.71 -6.14 1.05
N GLY A 54 0.66 -7.20 0.26
CA GLY A 54 -0.58 -7.80 -0.21
C GLY A 54 -0.42 -9.28 -0.55
N ALA A 55 -1.30 -10.13 -0.03
CA ALA A 55 -1.23 -11.57 -0.23
C ALA A 55 -1.39 -11.97 -1.70
N ALA A 56 -0.48 -12.81 -2.21
CA ALA A 56 -0.63 -13.46 -3.51
C ALA A 56 -1.27 -14.86 -3.41
N SER A 57 -1.45 -15.37 -2.20
CA SER A 57 -1.95 -16.72 -1.94
C SER A 57 -2.80 -16.73 -0.67
N LYS A 58 -3.98 -16.04 -0.74
CA LYS A 58 -4.98 -15.96 0.33
C LYS A 58 -6.38 -16.13 -0.27
N GLU A 59 -7.25 -16.82 0.45
CA GLU A 59 -8.64 -17.01 0.06
C GLU A 59 -9.39 -15.66 0.01
N HIS A 60 -10.27 -15.45 -1.00
CA HIS A 60 -11.11 -14.27 -1.19
C HIS A 60 -12.45 -14.62 -1.85
N GLY A 61 -13.12 -15.65 -1.34
CA GLY A 61 -14.36 -16.12 -1.94
C GLY A 61 -14.15 -16.81 -3.29
N PRO A 62 -15.21 -17.42 -3.85
CA PRO A 62 -15.11 -18.14 -5.10
C PRO A 62 -15.02 -17.23 -6.33
N HIS A 63 -15.25 -15.93 -6.17
CA HIS A 63 -15.37 -14.95 -7.24
C HIS A 63 -14.13 -14.06 -7.42
N LEU A 64 -13.21 -14.04 -6.45
CA LEU A 64 -11.95 -13.30 -6.51
C LEU A 64 -10.76 -14.26 -6.59
N ARG A 65 -9.60 -13.76 -7.02
CA ARG A 65 -8.37 -14.54 -7.12
C ARG A 65 -7.66 -14.64 -5.76
N LEU A 66 -6.89 -15.70 -5.54
CA LEU A 66 -6.00 -15.80 -4.37
C LEU A 66 -5.02 -14.62 -4.26
N SER A 67 -4.69 -14.00 -5.39
CA SER A 67 -3.80 -12.83 -5.48
C SER A 67 -4.51 -11.48 -5.34
N ASN A 68 -5.72 -11.44 -4.79
CA ASN A 68 -6.54 -10.24 -4.67
C ASN A 68 -5.80 -9.08 -3.99
N ASP A 69 -5.28 -9.33 -2.80
CA ASP A 69 -4.57 -8.31 -2.01
C ASP A 69 -3.28 -7.85 -2.71
N PHE A 70 -2.58 -8.77 -3.39
CA PHE A 70 -1.39 -8.42 -4.16
C PHE A 70 -1.72 -7.45 -5.31
N LEU A 71 -2.78 -7.73 -6.07
CA LEU A 71 -3.24 -6.85 -7.15
C LEU A 71 -3.64 -5.47 -6.62
N MET A 72 -4.31 -5.44 -5.47
CA MET A 72 -4.68 -4.18 -4.80
C MET A 72 -3.44 -3.41 -4.36
N ALA A 73 -2.48 -4.05 -3.70
CA ALA A 73 -1.25 -3.42 -3.24
C ALA A 73 -0.42 -2.83 -4.40
N GLU A 74 -0.28 -3.57 -5.50
CA GLU A 74 0.39 -3.13 -6.71
C GLU A 74 -0.29 -1.91 -7.35
N TYR A 75 -1.63 -1.94 -7.44
CA TYR A 75 -2.39 -0.82 -7.98
C TYR A 75 -2.23 0.44 -7.11
N LEU A 76 -2.41 0.30 -5.79
CA LEU A 76 -2.28 1.41 -4.85
C LEU A 76 -0.86 1.98 -4.85
N ALA A 77 0.18 1.15 -4.89
CA ALA A 77 1.57 1.59 -4.99
C ALA A 77 1.82 2.41 -6.26
N LYS A 78 1.30 1.96 -7.42
CA LYS A 78 1.38 2.72 -8.67
C LYS A 78 0.69 4.08 -8.55
N GLN A 79 -0.47 4.14 -7.89
CA GLN A 79 -1.21 5.40 -7.70
C GLN A 79 -0.51 6.36 -6.73
N VAL A 80 0.15 5.84 -5.70
CA VAL A 80 0.99 6.61 -4.77
C VAL A 80 2.18 7.21 -5.51
N MET A 81 2.91 6.41 -6.30
CA MET A 81 4.04 6.88 -7.10
C MET A 81 3.70 8.04 -8.04
N ALA A 82 2.46 8.07 -8.52
CA ALA A 82 1.99 9.15 -9.41
C ALA A 82 1.65 10.46 -8.67
N ARG A 83 1.52 10.42 -7.33
CA ARG A 83 1.04 11.55 -6.52
C ARG A 83 2.03 12.11 -5.51
N THR A 84 3.03 11.32 -5.14
CA THR A 84 4.07 11.76 -4.20
C THR A 84 5.39 11.06 -4.53
N THR A 85 6.51 11.72 -4.20
CA THR A 85 7.86 11.19 -4.45
C THR A 85 8.23 10.16 -3.39
N VAL A 86 8.40 8.91 -3.81
CA VAL A 86 8.78 7.79 -2.96
C VAL A 86 9.69 6.81 -3.70
N VAL A 87 10.44 6.01 -2.97
CA VAL A 87 11.05 4.78 -3.48
C VAL A 87 10.17 3.61 -3.04
N VAL A 88 9.74 2.78 -3.97
CA VAL A 88 8.87 1.64 -3.70
C VAL A 88 9.71 0.35 -3.72
N ALA A 89 9.72 -0.37 -2.61
CA ALA A 89 10.35 -1.69 -2.51
C ALA A 89 9.53 -2.78 -3.21
N PRO A 90 10.11 -3.94 -3.52
CA PRO A 90 9.37 -5.11 -4.00
C PRO A 90 8.22 -5.47 -3.07
N THR A 91 7.10 -5.86 -3.65
CA THR A 91 5.89 -6.21 -2.88
C THR A 91 6.11 -7.46 -2.04
N VAL A 92 5.84 -7.36 -0.74
CA VAL A 92 5.80 -8.50 0.18
C VAL A 92 4.47 -9.21 0.00
N ASN A 93 4.50 -10.45 -0.49
CA ASN A 93 3.31 -11.18 -0.92
C ASN A 93 2.93 -12.37 -0.02
N TYR A 94 3.65 -12.58 1.07
CA TYR A 94 3.34 -13.52 2.15
C TYR A 94 3.41 -12.79 3.50
N SER A 95 2.43 -13.01 4.37
CA SER A 95 2.40 -12.44 5.72
C SER A 95 1.47 -13.27 6.64
N PHE A 96 0.96 -12.68 7.70
CA PHE A 96 0.12 -13.32 8.70
C PHE A 96 -1.37 -13.21 8.32
N TYR A 97 -1.96 -14.34 7.85
CA TYR A 97 -3.36 -14.46 7.41
C TYR A 97 -4.06 -15.68 8.01
N PRO A 98 -4.12 -15.82 9.35
CA PRO A 98 -4.49 -17.06 10.03
C PRO A 98 -5.95 -17.48 9.81
N ALA A 99 -6.83 -16.55 9.44
CA ALA A 99 -8.26 -16.83 9.32
C ALA A 99 -8.62 -17.73 8.13
N PHE A 100 -7.74 -17.86 7.12
CA PHE A 100 -8.07 -18.46 5.82
C PHE A 100 -7.27 -19.72 5.49
N VAL A 101 -6.47 -20.24 6.44
CA VAL A 101 -5.52 -21.35 6.19
C VAL A 101 -6.19 -22.69 5.88
N GLU A 102 -7.47 -22.83 6.15
CA GLU A 102 -8.23 -24.06 5.84
C GLU A 102 -8.67 -24.13 4.35
N TYR A 103 -8.61 -23.01 3.62
CA TYR A 103 -9.00 -22.99 2.22
C TYR A 103 -7.82 -23.35 1.31
N PRO A 104 -8.03 -24.26 0.31
CA PRO A 104 -6.98 -24.67 -0.59
C PRO A 104 -6.31 -23.49 -1.32
N GLY A 105 -4.97 -23.47 -1.27
CA GLY A 105 -4.17 -22.40 -1.86
C GLY A 105 -3.94 -21.19 -0.95
N ALA A 106 -4.64 -21.07 0.18
CA ALA A 106 -4.33 -20.04 1.17
C ALA A 106 -3.13 -20.45 2.03
N THR A 107 -2.32 -19.45 2.40
CA THR A 107 -1.14 -19.62 3.25
C THR A 107 -1.09 -18.53 4.31
N SER A 108 -0.42 -18.81 5.40
CA SER A 108 -0.10 -17.83 6.43
C SER A 108 1.29 -18.09 6.98
N LEU A 109 2.08 -17.06 7.13
CA LEU A 109 3.27 -17.12 7.97
C LEU A 109 2.85 -17.16 9.46
N ARG A 110 3.74 -17.63 10.31
CA ARG A 110 3.59 -17.41 11.75
C ARG A 110 3.69 -15.91 12.05
N LEU A 111 3.10 -15.48 13.13
CA LEU A 111 3.08 -14.05 13.51
C LEU A 111 4.50 -13.48 13.63
N GLU A 112 5.37 -14.20 14.31
CA GLU A 112 6.77 -13.81 14.53
C GLU A 112 7.54 -13.75 13.21
N THR A 113 7.35 -14.74 12.33
CA THR A 113 7.99 -14.76 11.02
C THR A 113 7.55 -13.57 10.16
N ALA A 114 6.25 -13.25 10.16
CA ALA A 114 5.73 -12.10 9.41
C ALA A 114 6.27 -10.76 9.95
N ARG A 115 6.37 -10.63 11.28
CA ARG A 115 7.02 -9.50 11.94
C ARG A 115 8.48 -9.39 11.53
N ASP A 116 9.23 -10.47 11.65
CA ASP A 116 10.68 -10.48 11.46
C ASP A 116 11.06 -10.22 9.99
N VAL A 117 10.29 -10.74 9.03
CA VAL A 117 10.45 -10.40 7.60
C VAL A 117 10.38 -8.88 7.39
N MET A 118 9.39 -8.21 7.99
CA MET A 118 9.24 -6.77 7.85
C MET A 118 10.38 -6.01 8.53
N VAL A 119 10.79 -6.46 9.72
CA VAL A 119 11.92 -5.88 10.45
C VAL A 119 13.22 -6.01 9.66
N ASP A 120 13.50 -7.19 9.09
CA ASP A 120 14.72 -7.45 8.34
C ASP A 120 14.78 -6.64 7.03
N ILE A 121 13.67 -6.51 6.31
CA ILE A 121 13.57 -5.66 5.12
C ILE A 121 13.90 -4.20 5.49
N CYS A 122 13.25 -3.65 6.52
CA CYS A 122 13.47 -2.28 6.94
C CYS A 122 14.91 -2.04 7.42
N ARG A 123 15.45 -2.92 8.26
CA ARG A 123 16.84 -2.85 8.73
C ARG A 123 17.86 -2.94 7.58
N GLY A 124 17.61 -3.89 6.66
CA GLY A 124 18.47 -4.08 5.50
C GLY A 124 18.58 -2.82 4.66
N LEU A 125 17.45 -2.19 4.35
CA LEU A 125 17.39 -0.97 3.53
C LEU A 125 17.85 0.28 4.31
N ALA A 126 17.61 0.34 5.62
CA ALA A 126 18.03 1.46 6.47
C ALA A 126 19.57 1.60 6.55
N ARG A 127 20.32 0.54 6.28
CA ARG A 127 21.80 0.60 6.22
C ARG A 127 22.32 1.56 5.14
N PHE A 128 21.50 1.86 4.13
CA PHE A 128 21.86 2.70 2.99
C PHE A 128 21.32 4.13 3.06
N GLY A 129 20.71 4.52 4.20
CA GLY A 129 20.26 5.89 4.43
C GLY A 129 18.83 6.04 4.94
N PRO A 130 17.79 5.43 4.32
CA PRO A 130 16.40 5.64 4.70
C PRO A 130 16.13 5.34 6.18
N ARG A 131 15.33 6.20 6.81
CA ARG A 131 14.87 6.03 8.20
C ARG A 131 13.35 6.06 8.33
N LYS A 132 12.66 6.34 7.23
CA LYS A 132 11.21 6.50 7.18
C LYS A 132 10.61 5.48 6.20
N PHE A 133 9.80 4.57 6.72
CA PHE A 133 9.19 3.47 6.00
C PHE A 133 7.67 3.56 6.12
N TYR A 134 6.99 3.35 5.01
CA TYR A 134 5.54 3.23 4.98
C TYR A 134 5.14 1.88 4.38
N VAL A 135 4.50 1.03 5.17
CA VAL A 135 3.95 -0.24 4.68
C VAL A 135 2.56 0.02 4.13
N LEU A 136 2.43 -0.05 2.79
CA LEU A 136 1.15 0.01 2.10
C LEU A 136 0.47 -1.34 2.26
N ASN A 137 -0.25 -1.49 3.38
CA ASN A 137 -0.84 -2.74 3.81
C ASN A 137 -2.30 -2.87 3.35
N THR A 138 -2.65 -4.01 2.76
CA THR A 138 -4.01 -4.32 2.29
C THR A 138 -4.71 -5.38 3.16
N GLY A 139 -4.02 -5.92 4.19
CA GLY A 139 -4.58 -6.95 5.06
C GLY A 139 -4.99 -6.41 6.43
N VAL A 140 -6.04 -6.99 7.01
CA VAL A 140 -6.50 -6.66 8.37
C VAL A 140 -5.63 -7.39 9.43
N SER A 141 -5.46 -8.69 9.29
CA SER A 141 -4.72 -9.52 10.27
C SER A 141 -3.22 -9.22 10.31
N THR A 142 -2.66 -8.70 9.25
CA THR A 142 -1.25 -8.28 9.14
C THR A 142 -0.86 -7.21 10.14
N ILE A 143 -1.80 -6.35 10.58
CA ILE A 143 -1.58 -5.31 11.58
C ILE A 143 -1.01 -5.91 12.87
N ARG A 144 -1.40 -7.13 13.22
CA ARG A 144 -0.89 -7.86 14.40
C ARG A 144 0.62 -8.13 14.33
N ALA A 145 1.18 -8.26 13.13
CA ALA A 145 2.62 -8.42 12.90
C ALA A 145 3.32 -7.06 12.70
N LEU A 146 2.64 -6.10 12.05
CA LEU A 146 3.21 -4.78 11.74
C LEU A 146 3.38 -3.91 12.99
N THR A 147 2.45 -3.97 13.95
CA THR A 147 2.54 -3.18 15.19
C THR A 147 3.83 -3.49 15.96
N PRO A 148 4.11 -4.75 16.36
CA PRO A 148 5.36 -5.05 17.06
C PRO A 148 6.61 -4.87 16.19
N ALA A 149 6.50 -4.98 14.86
CA ALA A 149 7.60 -4.64 13.95
C ALA A 149 7.96 -3.14 14.03
N ALA A 150 6.95 -2.25 14.01
CA ALA A 150 7.16 -0.82 14.14
C ALA A 150 7.80 -0.45 15.50
N GLU A 151 7.33 -1.06 16.59
CA GLU A 151 7.88 -0.86 17.91
C GLU A 151 9.35 -1.31 18.01
N GLN A 152 9.69 -2.43 17.37
CA GLN A 152 11.06 -2.93 17.33
C GLN A 152 11.98 -2.03 16.53
N LEU A 153 11.52 -1.56 15.36
CA LEU A 153 12.27 -0.66 14.48
C LEU A 153 12.48 0.73 15.11
N ALA A 154 11.51 1.21 15.91
CA ALA A 154 11.64 2.48 16.60
C ALA A 154 12.84 2.51 17.57
N ARG A 155 13.20 1.36 18.18
CA ARG A 155 14.38 1.24 19.04
C ARG A 155 15.70 1.41 18.27
N ASP A 156 15.65 1.17 16.96
CA ASP A 156 16.79 1.32 16.05
C ASP A 156 16.82 2.71 15.36
N GLY A 157 15.94 3.64 15.78
CA GLY A 157 15.79 4.96 15.16
C GLY A 157 15.18 4.90 13.75
N ILE A 158 14.40 3.85 13.45
CA ILE A 158 13.67 3.68 12.19
C ILE A 158 12.19 3.90 12.45
N THR A 159 11.59 4.84 11.75
CA THR A 159 10.15 5.09 11.82
C THR A 159 9.44 4.26 10.76
N MET A 160 8.57 3.35 11.17
CA MET A 160 7.70 2.59 10.29
C MET A 160 6.22 2.91 10.60
N ARG A 161 5.48 3.37 9.60
CA ARG A 161 4.02 3.49 9.62
C ARG A 161 3.40 2.53 8.63
N PHE A 162 2.12 2.24 8.77
CA PHE A 162 1.42 1.33 7.88
C PHE A 162 -0.05 1.72 7.73
N THR A 163 -0.64 1.34 6.59
CA THR A 163 -2.07 1.53 6.33
C THR A 163 -2.88 0.62 7.26
N ASP A 164 -3.81 1.19 8.02
CA ASP A 164 -4.96 0.47 8.54
C ASP A 164 -6.07 0.52 7.49
N ILE A 165 -6.20 -0.59 6.75
CA ILE A 165 -7.10 -0.66 5.59
C ILE A 165 -8.58 -0.48 5.97
N LEU A 166 -8.98 -0.87 7.19
CA LEU A 166 -10.34 -0.68 7.69
C LEU A 166 -10.67 0.80 7.98
N ASN A 167 -9.66 1.63 8.19
CA ASN A 167 -9.84 3.05 8.45
C ASN A 167 -9.60 3.91 7.19
N ALA A 168 -8.89 3.40 6.20
CA ALA A 168 -8.47 4.15 5.03
C ALA A 168 -9.62 4.72 4.19
N SER A 169 -10.76 4.06 4.15
CA SER A 169 -11.96 4.48 3.40
C SER A 169 -13.26 4.40 4.22
N ARG A 170 -13.15 4.25 5.54
CA ARG A 170 -14.28 3.99 6.45
C ARG A 170 -15.48 4.91 6.25
N GLU A 171 -15.27 6.22 6.12
CA GLU A 171 -16.39 7.16 5.99
C GLU A 171 -17.11 7.05 4.63
N VAL A 172 -16.36 6.74 3.58
CA VAL A 172 -16.92 6.49 2.25
C VAL A 172 -17.66 5.15 2.24
N GLU A 173 -17.09 4.13 2.87
CA GLU A 173 -17.73 2.80 2.98
C GLU A 173 -19.06 2.87 3.72
N LYS A 174 -19.14 3.58 4.84
CA LYS A 174 -20.40 3.78 5.59
C LYS A 174 -21.52 4.40 4.75
N GLN A 175 -21.16 5.25 3.78
CA GLN A 175 -22.14 5.90 2.90
C GLN A 175 -22.57 5.00 1.74
N LEU A 176 -21.73 4.06 1.33
CA LEU A 176 -21.92 3.25 0.12
C LEU A 176 -22.40 1.83 0.40
N ALA A 177 -22.00 1.25 1.54
CA ALA A 177 -22.33 -0.13 1.88
C ALA A 177 -23.85 -0.33 2.03
N LYS A 178 -24.34 -1.38 1.42
CA LYS A 178 -25.73 -1.86 1.55
C LYS A 178 -25.81 -3.15 2.35
N GLN A 179 -24.69 -3.85 2.49
CA GLN A 179 -24.59 -5.02 3.36
C GLN A 179 -24.72 -4.60 4.84
N PRO A 180 -25.30 -5.43 5.71
CA PRO A 180 -25.44 -5.12 7.13
C PRO A 180 -24.10 -5.16 7.88
N GLU A 181 -23.22 -6.06 7.47
CA GLU A 181 -21.86 -6.24 7.99
C GLU A 181 -20.98 -6.93 6.93
N GLY A 182 -19.68 -6.93 7.11
CA GLY A 182 -18.72 -7.60 6.22
C GLY A 182 -17.32 -6.99 6.34
N THR A 183 -16.31 -7.79 6.03
CA THR A 183 -14.92 -7.34 6.02
C THR A 183 -14.03 -8.20 5.12
N HIS A 184 -14.59 -9.18 4.39
CA HIS A 184 -13.78 -10.07 3.57
C HIS A 184 -14.51 -10.61 2.36
N ALA A 185 -13.93 -10.46 1.19
CA ALA A 185 -14.50 -10.84 -0.10
C ALA A 185 -15.95 -10.36 -0.28
N ASP A 186 -16.27 -9.25 0.35
CA ASP A 186 -17.59 -8.68 0.56
C ASP A 186 -17.95 -7.63 -0.52
N GLU A 187 -19.01 -6.88 -0.27
CA GLU A 187 -19.44 -5.77 -1.13
C GLU A 187 -18.32 -4.77 -1.40
N ILE A 188 -17.58 -4.39 -0.36
CA ILE A 188 -16.56 -3.33 -0.42
C ILE A 188 -15.33 -3.80 -1.18
N GLU A 189 -14.77 -4.93 -0.78
CA GLU A 189 -13.56 -5.48 -1.40
C GLU A 189 -13.80 -5.89 -2.85
N THR A 190 -14.95 -6.53 -3.13
CA THR A 190 -15.35 -6.89 -4.50
C THR A 190 -15.55 -5.65 -5.37
N SER A 191 -16.17 -4.58 -4.84
CA SER A 191 -16.32 -3.32 -5.55
C SER A 191 -14.96 -2.70 -5.90
N ALA A 192 -14.02 -2.67 -4.95
CA ALA A 192 -12.68 -2.18 -5.19
C ALA A 192 -11.99 -2.95 -6.32
N MET A 193 -12.13 -4.28 -6.35
CA MET A 193 -11.52 -5.11 -7.39
C MET A 193 -12.22 -4.99 -8.74
N LEU A 194 -13.52 -4.77 -8.80
CA LEU A 194 -14.23 -4.42 -10.04
C LEU A 194 -13.70 -3.12 -10.67
N TYR A 195 -13.18 -2.20 -9.87
CA TYR A 195 -12.54 -0.98 -10.36
C TYR A 195 -11.07 -1.20 -10.73
N ILE A 196 -10.29 -1.86 -9.86
CA ILE A 196 -8.84 -2.04 -10.00
C ILE A 196 -8.48 -3.04 -11.09
N ALA A 197 -9.14 -4.21 -11.08
CA ALA A 197 -8.79 -5.36 -11.92
C ALA A 197 -10.06 -6.18 -12.27
N PRO A 198 -11.00 -5.64 -13.05
CA PRO A 198 -12.29 -6.29 -13.32
C PRO A 198 -12.13 -7.70 -13.95
N GLN A 199 -11.06 -7.92 -14.70
CA GLN A 199 -10.74 -9.23 -15.29
C GLN A 199 -10.39 -10.31 -14.26
N SER A 200 -10.12 -9.94 -13.01
CA SER A 200 -9.85 -10.87 -11.90
C SER A 200 -11.10 -11.25 -11.10
N VAL A 201 -12.26 -10.69 -11.42
CA VAL A 201 -13.53 -10.86 -10.70
C VAL A 201 -14.51 -11.65 -11.55
N ASP A 202 -15.06 -12.74 -11.01
CA ASP A 202 -16.14 -13.50 -11.66
C ASP A 202 -17.46 -13.31 -10.87
N MET A 203 -18.21 -12.26 -11.19
CA MET A 203 -19.45 -11.93 -10.50
C MET A 203 -20.53 -13.04 -10.56
N ARG A 204 -20.45 -13.99 -11.49
CA ARG A 204 -21.38 -15.14 -11.53
C ARG A 204 -21.21 -16.07 -10.31
N LYS A 205 -20.05 -15.98 -9.65
CA LYS A 205 -19.70 -16.74 -8.45
C LYS A 205 -19.80 -15.90 -7.17
N ALA A 206 -20.12 -14.62 -7.30
CA ALA A 206 -20.35 -13.76 -6.14
C ALA A 206 -21.54 -14.26 -5.32
N GLY A 207 -21.37 -14.25 -4.02
CA GLY A 207 -22.40 -14.70 -3.08
C GLY A 207 -22.41 -13.85 -1.82
N LYS A 208 -23.22 -14.27 -0.86
CA LYS A 208 -23.25 -13.72 0.49
C LYS A 208 -23.03 -14.84 1.49
N ASP A 209 -22.27 -14.54 2.53
CA ASP A 209 -22.05 -15.43 3.65
C ASP A 209 -21.77 -14.60 4.90
N PHE A 210 -22.34 -15.01 6.02
CA PHE A 210 -22.17 -14.35 7.32
C PHE A 210 -21.80 -15.41 8.33
N PRO A 211 -20.56 -15.92 8.29
CA PRO A 211 -20.12 -16.98 9.19
C PRO A 211 -20.20 -16.55 10.65
N GLY A 212 -20.53 -17.49 11.50
CA GLY A 212 -20.49 -17.29 12.94
C GLY A 212 -19.07 -16.95 13.42
N ARG A 213 -18.98 -16.36 14.60
CA ARG A 213 -17.69 -15.98 15.22
C ARG A 213 -17.26 -17.07 16.20
N GLY A 214 -16.49 -18.03 15.70
CA GLY A 214 -15.85 -19.06 16.50
C GLY A 214 -14.34 -18.85 16.64
N PRO A 215 -13.68 -19.54 17.54
CA PRO A 215 -12.22 -19.51 17.65
C PRO A 215 -11.56 -20.21 16.46
N GLY A 216 -10.36 -19.76 16.09
CA GLY A 216 -9.57 -20.35 15.01
C GLY A 216 -9.93 -19.88 13.61
N PRO A 217 -9.36 -20.53 12.56
CA PRO A 217 -9.61 -20.18 11.17
C PRO A 217 -11.03 -20.54 10.74
N LEU A 218 -11.54 -19.85 9.72
CA LEU A 218 -12.80 -20.21 9.07
C LEU A 218 -12.76 -21.65 8.55
N GLN A 219 -13.89 -22.36 8.63
CA GLN A 219 -14.02 -23.77 8.30
C GLN A 219 -14.94 -23.97 7.10
N TRP A 220 -14.41 -24.41 5.97
CA TRP A 220 -15.24 -24.62 4.78
C TRP A 220 -15.81 -26.05 4.64
N ARG A 221 -15.23 -27.04 5.37
CA ARG A 221 -15.65 -28.44 5.33
C ARG A 221 -16.50 -28.87 6.51
N ASN A 222 -16.36 -28.20 7.65
CA ASN A 222 -17.05 -28.60 8.88
C ASN A 222 -18.27 -27.71 9.13
N ALA A 223 -19.42 -28.15 8.61
CA ALA A 223 -20.70 -27.42 8.79
C ALA A 223 -21.15 -27.32 10.25
N GLN A 224 -20.54 -28.06 11.18
CA GLN A 224 -20.83 -28.01 12.62
C GLN A 224 -19.93 -27.00 13.35
N ALA A 225 -18.92 -26.44 12.67
CA ALA A 225 -18.03 -25.47 13.28
C ALA A 225 -18.76 -24.13 13.48
N PRO A 226 -18.57 -23.44 14.61
CA PRO A 226 -19.20 -22.15 14.87
C PRO A 226 -18.75 -21.04 13.92
N ASN A 227 -17.64 -21.25 13.23
CA ASN A 227 -17.04 -20.38 12.21
C ASN A 227 -17.09 -21.01 10.81
N TYR A 228 -18.10 -21.84 10.54
CA TYR A 228 -18.30 -22.45 9.24
C TYR A 228 -18.61 -21.38 8.17
N SER A 229 -17.87 -21.40 7.08
CA SER A 229 -18.12 -20.62 5.88
C SER A 229 -17.76 -21.45 4.67
N PRO A 230 -18.74 -21.94 3.91
CA PRO A 230 -18.49 -22.74 2.70
C PRO A 230 -17.90 -21.91 1.56
N SER A 231 -18.06 -20.59 1.61
CA SER A 231 -17.63 -19.67 0.57
C SER A 231 -16.36 -18.89 0.91
N GLY A 232 -15.99 -18.77 2.19
CA GLY A 232 -14.94 -17.87 2.66
C GLY A 232 -15.34 -16.40 2.73
N ILE A 233 -16.49 -16.02 2.17
CA ILE A 233 -16.99 -14.64 2.20
C ILE A 233 -17.41 -14.27 3.64
N TYR A 234 -17.17 -13.03 4.03
CA TYR A 234 -17.84 -12.41 5.16
C TYR A 234 -18.44 -11.07 4.72
N GLY A 235 -19.71 -11.11 4.30
CA GLY A 235 -20.48 -10.01 3.75
C GLY A 235 -21.36 -10.44 2.56
N ASP A 236 -21.68 -9.50 1.69
CA ASP A 236 -22.51 -9.73 0.49
C ASP A 236 -21.85 -9.16 -0.77
N ALA A 237 -21.05 -9.99 -1.45
CA ALA A 237 -20.37 -9.64 -2.68
C ALA A 237 -21.32 -9.33 -3.86
N THR A 238 -22.58 -9.79 -3.79
CA THR A 238 -23.57 -9.56 -4.86
C THR A 238 -24.00 -8.09 -4.99
N LEU A 239 -23.76 -7.30 -3.95
CA LEU A 239 -24.06 -5.87 -3.89
C LEU A 239 -22.93 -4.98 -4.46
N ALA A 240 -21.83 -5.60 -4.87
CA ALA A 240 -20.65 -4.88 -5.36
C ALA A 240 -20.92 -4.20 -6.70
N THR A 241 -20.37 -3.00 -6.87
CA THR A 241 -20.35 -2.29 -8.14
C THR A 241 -19.03 -1.57 -8.37
N ARG A 242 -18.68 -1.39 -9.64
CA ARG A 242 -17.47 -0.67 -10.04
C ARG A 242 -17.46 0.78 -9.57
N GLU A 243 -18.62 1.44 -9.56
CA GLU A 243 -18.78 2.84 -9.13
C GLU A 243 -18.50 3.02 -7.63
N LYS A 244 -18.92 2.05 -6.80
CA LYS A 244 -18.54 2.01 -5.38
C LYS A 244 -17.03 1.83 -5.25
N GLY A 245 -16.47 0.90 -6.00
CA GLY A 245 -15.05 0.62 -6.01
C GLY A 245 -14.21 1.84 -6.35
N GLU A 246 -14.61 2.63 -7.34
CA GLU A 246 -13.92 3.87 -7.71
C GLU A 246 -13.82 4.84 -6.53
N LYS A 247 -14.93 5.07 -5.82
CA LYS A 247 -14.99 5.99 -4.68
C LYS A 247 -14.16 5.48 -3.50
N ILE A 248 -14.26 4.19 -3.20
CA ILE A 248 -13.50 3.54 -2.12
C ILE A 248 -12.00 3.64 -2.40
N VAL A 249 -11.56 3.24 -3.59
CA VAL A 249 -10.14 3.22 -3.96
C VAL A 249 -9.55 4.63 -3.99
N ARG A 250 -10.32 5.64 -4.46
CA ARG A 250 -9.88 7.04 -4.38
C ARG A 250 -9.64 7.48 -2.94
N ALA A 251 -10.57 7.19 -2.02
CA ALA A 251 -10.42 7.52 -0.61
C ALA A 251 -9.20 6.83 0.02
N GLN A 252 -8.97 5.55 -0.32
CA GLN A 252 -7.78 4.81 0.13
C GLN A 252 -6.48 5.47 -0.36
N ILE A 253 -6.41 5.85 -1.63
CA ILE A 253 -5.24 6.52 -2.20
C ILE A 253 -4.98 7.86 -1.51
N GLU A 254 -6.01 8.69 -1.33
CA GLU A 254 -5.90 9.99 -0.65
C GLU A 254 -5.45 9.82 0.81
N PHE A 255 -5.98 8.84 1.51
CA PHE A 255 -5.54 8.49 2.87
C PHE A 255 -4.05 8.12 2.89
N ILE A 256 -3.62 7.18 2.03
CA ILE A 256 -2.25 6.70 1.99
C ILE A 256 -1.27 7.83 1.67
N VAL A 257 -1.57 8.66 0.67
CA VAL A 257 -0.72 9.81 0.30
C VAL A 257 -0.60 10.78 1.47
N ARG A 258 -1.70 11.12 2.15
CA ARG A 258 -1.69 12.00 3.33
C ARG A 258 -0.82 11.42 4.47
N GLU A 259 -0.92 10.11 4.73
CA GLU A 259 -0.10 9.45 5.76
C GLU A 259 1.40 9.46 5.40
N ILE A 260 1.73 9.28 4.12
CA ILE A 260 3.11 9.36 3.61
C ILE A 260 3.65 10.78 3.77
N GLU A 261 2.87 11.81 3.44
CA GLU A 261 3.30 13.21 3.62
C GLU A 261 3.43 13.56 5.11
N ALA A 262 2.55 13.06 5.96
CA ALA A 262 2.67 13.23 7.41
C ALA A 262 3.92 12.50 7.96
N LEU A 263 4.31 11.36 7.38
CA LEU A 263 5.57 10.69 7.72
C LEU A 263 6.79 11.49 7.23
N ARG A 264 6.69 12.13 6.06
CA ARG A 264 7.75 12.99 5.51
C ARG A 264 8.07 14.17 6.40
N ALA A 265 7.04 14.76 7.02
CA ALA A 265 7.14 15.94 7.87
C ALA A 265 7.78 15.67 9.25
N LEU A 266 7.96 14.42 9.68
CA LEU A 266 8.70 14.05 10.89
C LEU A 266 10.22 14.28 10.71
#